data_9d89899ebc8d15e813cd2d3a0deb1895
#
_entry.id   9d89899ebc8d15e813cd2d3a0deb1895
#
_cell.length_a   1.000
_cell.length_b   1.000
_cell.length_c   1.000
_cell.angle_alpha   90.00
_cell.angle_beta   90.00
_cell.angle_gamma   90.00
#
_symmetry.space_group_name_H-M   'P 1'
#
loop_
_entity.id
_entity.type
_entity.pdbx_description
1 polymer ?
#
loop_
_entity_poly.entity_id
_entity_poly.type
_entity_poly.pdbx_seq_one_letter_code
_entity_poly.pdbx_strand_id
1 'polypeptide(L)'
;MKYKEEILEGFFIKRYKRFFVDLKIDNVVVTAYCPNTGSLLGLLKEGSKVLVAKVENPNAKLKYRLEAIKDLKTFVGVNTSLPNDIVFNAMRGKKILQEIKGDFKKEVKYGKNSRIDIFASHPNGDTYIEVKSVTLSRKKNLAEFPDAVLSLIHI
;
A
#
# COMPACT_ATOMS: atom_id res chain seq x y z
N MET A 1 7.57 -4.22 -11.39
CA MET A 1 8.01 -4.60 -10.03
C MET A 1 7.75 -6.08 -9.85
N LYS A 2 8.67 -6.81 -9.24
CA LYS A 2 8.46 -8.21 -8.83
C LYS A 2 8.47 -8.24 -7.31
N TYR A 3 7.57 -9.01 -6.71
CA TYR A 3 7.65 -9.33 -5.29
C TYR A 3 8.96 -10.11 -5.03
N LYS A 4 9.60 -9.84 -3.90
CA LYS A 4 10.79 -10.58 -3.46
C LYS A 4 10.38 -11.87 -2.74
N GLU A 5 9.28 -11.78 -1.99
CA GLU A 5 8.71 -12.87 -1.24
C GLU A 5 7.82 -13.75 -2.11
N GLU A 6 7.65 -14.98 -1.70
CA GLU A 6 6.67 -15.91 -2.27
C GLU A 6 5.25 -15.36 -2.04
N ILE A 7 4.47 -15.28 -3.12
CA ILE A 7 3.06 -14.84 -3.07
C ILE A 7 2.15 -16.06 -3.17
N LEU A 8 1.29 -16.19 -2.18
CA LEU A 8 0.28 -17.24 -2.07
C LEU A 8 -1.11 -16.66 -2.31
N GLU A 9 -2.01 -17.48 -2.82
CA GLU A 9 -3.44 -17.18 -2.86
C GLU A 9 -4.15 -17.75 -1.64
N GLY A 10 -5.18 -17.06 -1.17
CA GLY A 10 -6.03 -17.52 -0.08
C GLY A 10 -7.40 -16.86 -0.12
N PHE A 11 -8.16 -17.06 0.93
CA PHE A 11 -9.49 -16.48 1.10
C PHE A 11 -9.56 -15.69 2.40
N PHE A 12 -10.14 -14.50 2.32
CA PHE A 12 -10.37 -13.63 3.47
C PHE A 12 -11.46 -14.23 4.38
N ILE A 13 -11.22 -14.24 5.68
CA ILE A 13 -12.20 -14.64 6.69
C ILE A 13 -12.67 -13.39 7.44
N LYS A 14 -11.80 -12.77 8.24
CA LYS A 14 -12.12 -11.56 9.01
C LYS A 14 -10.88 -10.74 9.32
N ARG A 15 -11.08 -9.46 9.64
CA ARG A 15 -10.06 -8.55 10.14
C ARG A 15 -10.41 -8.07 11.54
N TYR A 16 -9.41 -7.93 12.39
CA TYR A 16 -9.60 -7.43 13.76
C TYR A 16 -8.36 -6.66 14.25
N LYS A 17 -8.57 -5.81 15.26
CA LYS A 17 -7.52 -4.94 15.83
C LYS A 17 -6.72 -4.17 14.77
N ARG A 18 -7.32 -3.87 13.63
CA ARG A 18 -6.75 -3.16 12.45
C ARG A 18 -5.57 -3.86 11.77
N PHE A 19 -4.74 -4.62 12.49
CA PHE A 19 -3.48 -5.18 12.01
C PHE A 19 -3.53 -6.68 11.73
N PHE A 20 -4.57 -7.38 12.19
CA PHE A 20 -4.67 -8.83 12.06
C PHE A 20 -5.77 -9.19 11.09
N VAL A 21 -5.48 -10.17 10.26
CA VAL A 21 -6.46 -10.73 9.32
C VAL A 21 -6.36 -12.26 9.35
N ASP A 22 -7.49 -12.94 9.58
CA ASP A 22 -7.58 -14.37 9.45
C ASP A 22 -7.91 -14.71 8.00
N LEU A 23 -7.13 -15.64 7.44
CA LEU A 23 -7.18 -16.07 6.06
C LEU A 23 -7.19 -17.60 5.99
N LYS A 24 -7.77 -18.14 4.93
CA LYS A 24 -7.68 -19.56 4.62
C LYS A 24 -6.72 -19.76 3.45
N ILE A 25 -5.60 -20.43 3.68
CA ILE A 25 -4.56 -20.77 2.70
C ILE A 25 -4.43 -22.30 2.71
N ASP A 26 -4.54 -22.96 1.57
CA ASP A 26 -4.45 -24.42 1.43
C ASP A 26 -5.31 -25.19 2.45
N ASN A 27 -6.53 -24.72 2.66
CA ASN A 27 -7.50 -25.22 3.65
C ASN A 27 -7.10 -25.03 5.13
N VAL A 28 -6.00 -24.35 5.44
CA VAL A 28 -5.56 -24.03 6.78
C VAL A 28 -5.90 -22.57 7.11
N VAL A 29 -6.46 -22.36 8.30
CA VAL A 29 -6.68 -20.99 8.80
C VAL A 29 -5.40 -20.45 9.42
N VAL A 30 -4.96 -19.29 8.93
CA VAL A 30 -3.77 -18.60 9.40
C VAL A 30 -4.09 -17.15 9.73
N THR A 31 -3.36 -16.56 10.67
CA THR A 31 -3.41 -15.13 10.92
C THR A 31 -2.26 -14.44 10.21
N ALA A 32 -2.57 -13.44 9.41
CA ALA A 32 -1.61 -12.60 8.68
C ALA A 32 -1.60 -11.17 9.22
N TYR A 33 -0.51 -10.46 8.97
CA TYR A 33 -0.41 -9.03 9.22
C TYR A 33 -1.09 -8.24 8.09
N CYS A 34 -1.93 -7.26 8.48
CA CYS A 34 -2.53 -6.30 7.56
C CYS A 34 -1.79 -4.96 7.71
N PRO A 35 -0.97 -4.54 6.75
CA PRO A 35 -0.18 -3.30 6.87
C PRO A 35 -1.00 -2.02 6.71
N ASN A 36 -2.25 -2.13 6.27
CA ASN A 36 -3.16 -1.00 6.13
C ASN A 36 -4.05 -0.86 7.38
N THR A 37 -3.96 0.28 8.06
CA THR A 37 -4.78 0.58 9.26
C THR A 37 -6.12 1.23 8.93
N GLY A 38 -6.33 1.66 7.67
CA GLY A 38 -7.57 2.26 7.20
C GLY A 38 -8.76 1.30 7.22
N SER A 39 -9.93 1.82 6.93
CA SER A 39 -11.18 1.06 6.98
C SER A 39 -11.27 -0.06 5.95
N LEU A 40 -10.55 0.08 4.82
CA LEU A 40 -10.63 -0.82 3.66
C LEU A 40 -12.10 -1.02 3.20
N LEU A 41 -12.84 0.08 3.19
CA LEU A 41 -14.28 0.11 2.91
C LEU A 41 -14.57 -0.63 1.59
N GLY A 42 -15.55 -1.54 1.64
CA GLY A 42 -15.98 -2.33 0.48
C GLY A 42 -15.13 -3.56 0.17
N LEU A 43 -13.93 -3.70 0.74
CA LEU A 43 -13.01 -4.81 0.43
C LEU A 43 -13.11 -6.00 1.39
N LEU A 44 -13.48 -5.78 2.66
CA LEU A 44 -13.46 -6.79 3.71
C LEU A 44 -14.69 -7.70 3.65
N LYS A 45 -14.85 -8.43 2.57
CA LYS A 45 -15.95 -9.40 2.37
C LYS A 45 -15.42 -10.81 2.61
N GLU A 46 -16.03 -11.57 3.50
CA GLU A 46 -15.70 -12.98 3.75
C GLU A 46 -15.74 -13.78 2.44
N GLY A 47 -14.79 -14.68 2.25
CA GLY A 47 -14.63 -15.48 1.05
C GLY A 47 -13.96 -14.75 -0.13
N SER A 48 -13.65 -13.45 -0.04
CA SER A 48 -12.89 -12.76 -1.08
C SER A 48 -11.51 -13.41 -1.26
N LYS A 49 -11.08 -13.61 -2.51
CA LYS A 49 -9.69 -14.03 -2.79
C LYS A 49 -8.70 -12.96 -2.34
N VAL A 50 -7.58 -13.40 -1.81
CA VAL A 50 -6.48 -12.53 -1.35
C VAL A 50 -5.15 -12.98 -1.92
N LEU A 51 -4.21 -12.03 -2.02
CA LEU A 51 -2.79 -12.30 -2.24
C LEU A 51 -2.04 -12.01 -0.94
N VAL A 52 -1.14 -12.92 -0.58
CA VAL A 52 -0.45 -12.93 0.70
C VAL A 52 1.03 -13.19 0.47
N ALA A 53 1.89 -12.35 1.00
CA ALA A 53 3.32 -12.60 1.00
C ALA A 53 3.71 -13.46 2.20
N LYS A 54 4.56 -14.45 1.96
CA LYS A 54 5.21 -15.23 3.02
C LYS A 54 6.39 -14.44 3.57
N VAL A 55 6.35 -14.14 4.86
CA VAL A 55 7.38 -13.34 5.54
C VAL A 55 8.58 -14.24 5.88
N GLU A 56 9.72 -13.97 5.27
CA GLU A 56 10.94 -14.77 5.44
C GLU A 56 11.65 -14.53 6.77
N ASN A 57 11.33 -13.43 7.48
CA ASN A 57 11.96 -13.13 8.77
C ASN A 57 11.60 -14.22 9.82
N PRO A 58 12.56 -15.01 10.30
CA PRO A 58 12.30 -16.07 11.27
C PRO A 58 11.76 -15.56 12.61
N ASN A 59 12.08 -14.33 12.98
CA ASN A 59 11.63 -13.69 14.22
C ASN A 59 10.25 -13.00 14.08
N ALA A 60 9.66 -12.99 12.90
CA ALA A 60 8.33 -12.41 12.71
C ALA A 60 7.27 -13.26 13.43
N LYS A 61 6.46 -12.61 14.27
CA LYS A 61 5.34 -13.25 14.97
C LYS A 61 4.28 -13.78 14.01
N LEU A 62 4.06 -13.08 12.92
CA LEU A 62 3.14 -13.48 11.85
C LEU A 62 3.95 -13.81 10.59
N LYS A 63 3.71 -15.01 10.05
CA LYS A 63 4.46 -15.54 8.90
C LYS A 63 3.88 -15.11 7.55
N TYR A 64 2.77 -14.38 7.56
CA TYR A 64 2.09 -13.93 6.37
C TYR A 64 1.74 -12.45 6.45
N ARG A 65 1.76 -11.76 5.30
CA ARG A 65 1.36 -10.36 5.16
C ARG A 65 0.36 -10.23 4.02
N LEU A 66 -0.77 -9.58 4.28
CA LEU A 66 -1.79 -9.32 3.28
C LEU A 66 -1.30 -8.27 2.28
N GLU A 67 -1.28 -8.61 1.00
CA GLU A 67 -0.82 -7.74 -0.08
C GLU A 67 -1.98 -7.12 -0.87
N ALA A 68 -2.98 -7.93 -1.21
CA ALA A 68 -4.13 -7.48 -2.00
C ALA A 68 -5.38 -8.28 -1.68
N ILE A 69 -6.54 -7.67 -1.88
CA ILE A 69 -7.86 -8.29 -1.78
C ILE A 69 -8.56 -8.17 -3.13
N LYS A 70 -9.19 -9.23 -3.58
CA LYS A 70 -9.96 -9.22 -4.82
C LYS A 70 -11.32 -8.58 -4.60
N ASP A 71 -11.61 -7.52 -5.33
CA ASP A 71 -12.96 -6.97 -5.47
C ASP A 71 -13.43 -7.17 -6.91
N LEU A 72 -14.59 -7.82 -7.06
CA LEU A 72 -15.16 -8.21 -8.37
C LEU A 72 -14.12 -8.94 -9.24
N LYS A 73 -13.60 -8.30 -10.26
CA LYS A 73 -12.64 -8.87 -11.23
C LYS A 73 -11.18 -8.44 -11.00
N THR A 74 -10.92 -7.52 -10.05
CA THR A 74 -9.62 -6.87 -9.89
C THR A 74 -9.07 -7.08 -8.49
N PHE A 75 -7.76 -7.30 -8.37
CA PHE A 75 -7.08 -7.23 -7.09
C PHE A 75 -6.77 -5.78 -6.73
N VAL A 76 -7.14 -5.39 -5.51
CA VAL A 76 -6.86 -4.08 -4.94
C VAL A 76 -5.70 -4.24 -3.95
N GLY A 77 -4.59 -3.56 -4.21
CA GLY A 77 -3.43 -3.56 -3.30
C GLY A 77 -3.76 -2.87 -1.99
N VAL A 78 -3.48 -3.54 -0.88
CA VAL A 78 -3.74 -3.00 0.48
C VAL A 78 -2.45 -2.79 1.27
N ASN A 79 -1.31 -3.25 0.78
CA ASN A 79 -0.03 -3.02 1.44
C ASN A 79 0.43 -1.57 1.22
N THR A 80 0.35 -0.76 2.28
CA THR A 80 0.68 0.67 2.25
C THR A 80 2.17 0.98 2.09
N SER A 81 3.06 0.01 2.23
CA SER A 81 4.50 0.22 2.00
C SER A 81 4.91 0.17 0.52
N LEU A 82 4.06 -0.38 -0.35
CA LEU A 82 4.40 -0.56 -1.77
C LEU A 82 4.21 0.69 -2.65
N PRO A 83 3.17 1.52 -2.48
CA PRO A 83 2.90 2.64 -3.38
C PRO A 83 4.08 3.59 -3.54
N ASN A 84 4.74 3.97 -2.44
CA ASN A 84 5.90 4.87 -2.47
C ASN A 84 7.05 4.29 -3.31
N ASP A 85 7.34 3.00 -3.16
CA ASP A 85 8.37 2.31 -3.94
C ASP A 85 7.99 2.20 -5.42
N ILE A 86 6.74 1.92 -5.71
CA ILE A 86 6.23 1.82 -7.10
C ILE A 86 6.38 3.16 -7.80
N VAL A 87 5.90 4.25 -7.19
CA VAL A 87 5.96 5.60 -7.76
C VAL A 87 7.42 6.05 -7.90
N PHE A 88 8.22 5.91 -6.85
CA PHE A 88 9.64 6.28 -6.87
C PHE A 88 10.43 5.59 -8.00
N ASN A 89 10.27 4.28 -8.13
CA ASN A 89 10.96 3.53 -9.18
C ASN A 89 10.44 3.87 -10.59
N ALA A 90 9.14 4.14 -10.74
CA ALA A 90 8.56 4.55 -12.02
C ALA A 90 9.05 5.94 -12.44
N MET A 91 9.19 6.88 -11.51
CA MET A 91 9.76 8.21 -11.78
C MET A 91 11.24 8.12 -12.15
N ARG A 92 12.05 7.40 -11.38
CA ARG A 92 13.46 7.18 -11.72
C ARG A 92 13.65 6.50 -13.08
N GLY A 93 12.76 5.59 -13.41
CA GLY A 93 12.73 4.91 -14.71
C GLY A 93 12.12 5.76 -15.84
N LYS A 94 11.76 7.02 -15.58
CA LYS A 94 11.11 7.94 -16.54
C LYS A 94 9.84 7.36 -17.18
N LYS A 95 9.07 6.58 -16.41
CA LYS A 95 7.80 5.97 -16.86
C LYS A 95 6.58 6.85 -16.56
N ILE A 96 6.68 7.69 -15.55
CA ILE A 96 5.64 8.64 -15.13
C ILE A 96 6.28 9.97 -14.74
N LEU A 97 5.51 11.06 -14.74
CA LEU A 97 5.92 12.40 -14.30
C LEU A 97 7.29 12.81 -14.85
N GLN A 98 7.49 12.62 -16.17
CA GLN A 98 8.78 12.85 -16.85
C GLN A 98 9.20 14.32 -16.83
N GLU A 99 8.26 15.22 -16.63
CA GLU A 99 8.46 16.67 -16.45
C GLU A 99 9.19 17.00 -15.14
N ILE A 100 9.03 16.17 -14.10
CA ILE A 100 9.75 16.34 -12.83
C ILE A 100 11.16 15.78 -12.97
N LYS A 101 12.11 16.68 -12.92
CA LYS A 101 13.54 16.37 -13.04
C LYS A 101 14.24 16.56 -11.70
N GLY A 102 15.47 16.07 -11.60
CA GLY A 102 16.33 16.28 -10.43
C GLY A 102 16.71 14.99 -9.72
N ASP A 103 17.28 15.13 -8.55
CA ASP A 103 17.67 14.02 -7.70
C ASP A 103 16.53 13.61 -6.79
N PHE A 104 16.07 12.36 -6.95
CA PHE A 104 14.95 11.83 -6.18
C PHE A 104 15.42 11.17 -4.89
N LYS A 105 14.78 11.53 -3.77
CA LYS A 105 14.98 10.91 -2.45
C LYS A 105 13.62 10.52 -1.85
N LYS A 106 13.58 9.39 -1.11
CA LYS A 106 12.38 8.96 -0.38
C LYS A 106 12.43 9.40 1.07
N GLU A 107 11.24 9.56 1.68
CA GLU A 107 11.07 9.75 3.13
C GLU A 107 11.89 10.91 3.69
N VAL A 108 11.94 12.04 2.96
CA VAL A 108 12.70 13.22 3.38
C VAL A 108 11.93 13.97 4.46
N LYS A 109 12.64 14.36 5.52
CA LYS A 109 12.06 15.16 6.60
C LYS A 109 11.57 16.50 6.06
N TYR A 110 10.35 16.86 6.39
CA TYR A 110 9.68 18.07 5.98
C TYR A 110 9.00 18.74 7.20
N GLY A 111 9.21 20.04 7.37
CA GLY A 111 8.71 20.75 8.53
C GLY A 111 9.24 20.20 9.86
N LYS A 112 8.45 20.33 10.94
CA LYS A 112 8.86 19.94 12.29
C LYS A 112 8.79 18.42 12.52
N ASN A 113 7.68 17.78 12.13
CA ASN A 113 7.37 16.39 12.50
C ASN A 113 6.86 15.52 11.34
N SER A 114 6.97 16.00 10.11
CA SER A 114 6.45 15.28 8.92
C SER A 114 7.58 14.79 8.01
N ARG A 115 7.26 13.81 7.18
CA ARG A 115 8.12 13.36 6.08
C ARG A 115 7.31 13.39 4.82
N ILE A 116 7.94 13.84 3.74
CA ILE A 116 7.36 13.75 2.41
C ILE A 116 7.76 12.41 1.78
N ASP A 117 6.85 11.77 1.07
CA ASP A 117 7.09 10.44 0.50
C ASP A 117 8.21 10.44 -0.53
N ILE A 118 8.21 11.43 -1.44
CA ILE A 118 9.26 11.60 -2.44
C ILE A 118 9.60 13.08 -2.57
N PHE A 119 10.88 13.37 -2.57
CA PHE A 119 11.45 14.69 -2.79
C PHE A 119 12.29 14.67 -4.06
N ALA A 120 12.11 15.66 -4.92
CA ALA A 120 12.94 15.87 -6.11
C ALA A 120 13.62 17.24 -6.00
N SER A 121 14.95 17.24 -5.92
CA SER A 121 15.76 18.46 -5.89
C SER A 121 16.24 18.80 -7.29
N HIS A 122 16.01 20.05 -7.72
CA HIS A 122 16.42 20.55 -9.02
C HIS A 122 16.83 22.03 -8.92
N PRO A 123 17.84 22.51 -9.70
CA PRO A 123 18.29 23.91 -9.65
C PRO A 123 17.16 24.95 -9.86
N ASN A 124 16.13 24.60 -10.59
CA ASN A 124 14.99 25.49 -10.88
C ASN A 124 13.85 25.40 -9.85
N GLY A 125 14.02 24.62 -8.79
CA GLY A 125 13.04 24.48 -7.71
C GLY A 125 12.84 23.04 -7.28
N ASP A 126 12.55 22.88 -6.01
CA ASP A 126 12.29 21.59 -5.36
C ASP A 126 10.83 21.15 -5.55
N THR A 127 10.62 19.85 -5.71
CA THR A 127 9.28 19.27 -5.80
C THR A 127 9.03 18.28 -4.67
N TYR A 128 7.91 18.46 -3.98
CA TYR A 128 7.46 17.60 -2.89
C TYR A 128 6.27 16.77 -3.37
N ILE A 129 6.38 15.45 -3.24
CA ILE A 129 5.39 14.50 -3.79
C ILE A 129 4.87 13.62 -2.67
N GLU A 130 3.56 13.67 -2.47
CA GLU A 130 2.82 12.79 -1.56
C GLU A 130 2.13 11.70 -2.36
N VAL A 131 2.34 10.45 -1.98
CA VAL A 131 1.77 9.27 -2.65
C VAL A 131 0.55 8.78 -1.89
N LYS A 132 -0.58 8.65 -2.57
CA LYS A 132 -1.83 8.15 -1.97
C LYS A 132 -2.22 6.80 -2.54
N SER A 133 -2.47 5.83 -1.66
CA SER A 133 -3.01 4.53 -2.04
C SER A 133 -4.52 4.59 -2.11
N VAL A 134 -5.07 4.49 -3.31
CA VAL A 134 -6.51 4.56 -3.56
C VAL A 134 -7.09 3.16 -3.56
N THR A 135 -8.01 2.86 -2.64
CA THR A 135 -8.53 1.52 -2.42
C THR A 135 -10.06 1.40 -2.59
N LEU A 136 -10.75 2.48 -2.91
CA LEU A 136 -12.21 2.50 -3.06
C LEU A 136 -12.61 2.94 -4.47
N SER A 137 -13.64 2.29 -5.01
CA SER A 137 -14.32 2.70 -6.23
C SER A 137 -15.82 2.40 -6.09
N ARG A 138 -16.63 3.42 -5.88
CA ARG A 138 -18.10 3.29 -5.75
C ARG A 138 -18.82 3.47 -7.09
N LYS A 139 -18.14 4.05 -8.07
CA LYS A 139 -18.67 4.27 -9.41
C LYS A 139 -17.63 3.86 -10.45
N LYS A 140 -18.11 3.43 -11.63
CA LYS A 140 -17.23 3.13 -12.76
C LYS A 140 -16.35 4.34 -13.09
N ASN A 141 -15.07 4.11 -13.31
CA ASN A 141 -14.06 5.13 -13.64
C ASN A 141 -13.80 6.18 -12.54
N LEU A 142 -14.22 5.93 -11.31
CA LEU A 142 -13.94 6.78 -10.16
C LEU A 142 -13.09 6.02 -9.14
N ALA A 143 -11.90 6.52 -8.88
CA ALA A 143 -11.04 6.05 -7.80
C ALA A 143 -11.13 7.02 -6.61
N GLU A 144 -11.35 6.50 -5.41
CA GLU A 144 -11.62 7.28 -4.21
C GLU A 144 -10.66 6.93 -3.09
N PHE A 145 -10.27 7.93 -2.34
CA PHE A 145 -9.42 7.81 -1.17
C PHE A 145 -10.26 7.94 0.10
N PRO A 146 -10.70 6.82 0.72
CA PRO A 146 -11.73 6.87 1.78
C PRO A 146 -11.20 7.31 3.15
N ASP A 147 -9.89 7.30 3.37
CA ASP A 147 -9.30 7.41 4.70
C ASP A 147 -8.55 8.72 4.95
N ALA A 148 -8.93 9.78 4.27
CA ALA A 148 -8.26 11.06 4.41
C ALA A 148 -8.61 11.81 5.71
N VAL A 149 -8.10 11.38 6.84
CA VAL A 149 -7.86 12.30 7.95
C VAL A 149 -6.43 12.81 7.80
N LEU A 150 -6.28 13.83 6.99
CA LEU A 150 -5.00 14.48 6.78
C LEU A 150 -4.76 15.52 7.88
N SER A 151 -3.77 15.29 8.70
CA SER A 151 -3.15 16.33 9.51
C SER A 151 -2.19 17.23 8.69
N LEU A 152 -2.53 17.50 7.44
CA LEU A 152 -1.82 18.51 6.63
C LEU A 152 -2.17 19.95 7.00
N ILE A 153 -2.97 20.16 8.05
CA ILE A 153 -3.47 21.46 8.49
C ILE A 153 -2.45 22.21 9.37
N HIS A 154 -1.27 21.66 9.60
CA HIS A 154 -0.25 22.29 10.44
C HIS A 154 1.10 22.45 9.71
N ILE A 155 1.04 23.06 8.53
CA ILE A 155 2.24 23.59 7.87
C ILE A 155 2.44 25.04 8.31
#